data_600ac214f8399667e950c8472ebf677f
#
_entry.id   600ac214f8399667e950c8472ebf677f
#
_cell.length_a   1.000
_cell.length_b   1.000
_cell.length_c   1.000
_cell.angle_alpha   90.00
_cell.angle_beta   90.00
_cell.angle_gamma   90.00
#
_symmetry.space_group_name_H-M   'P 1'
#
loop_
_entity.id
_entity.type
_entity.pdbx_description
1 polymer ?
#
loop_
_entity_poly.entity_id
_entity_poly.type
_entity_poly.pdbx_seq_one_letter_code
_entity_poly.pdbx_strand_id
1 'polypeptide(L)'
;DLPTELIAAFRATLEEVASADLLIHVRDMAHPDREAQHDGVHDVLASLGLGEEGAPPRLEAWNKLDLLGAEERERVLEEARRREDVVPISALTGEGLDQLRTRIADCLRSNETVRHV
;
A
#
# COMPACT_ATOMS: atom_id res chain seq x y z
N ASP A 1 12.41 19.90 -11.25
CA ASP A 1 11.05 20.36 -10.98
C ASP A 1 10.08 19.79 -12.01
N LEU A 2 8.87 19.44 -11.56
CA LEU A 2 7.85 18.90 -12.43
C LEU A 2 7.11 20.03 -13.16
N PRO A 3 6.74 19.82 -14.43
CA PRO A 3 5.91 20.80 -15.13
C PRO A 3 4.58 21.03 -14.41
N THR A 4 4.06 22.24 -14.49
CA THR A 4 2.80 22.61 -13.82
C THR A 4 1.64 21.71 -14.25
N GLU A 5 1.58 21.36 -15.52
CA GLU A 5 0.54 20.49 -16.07
C GLU A 5 0.59 19.10 -15.44
N LEU A 6 1.78 18.57 -15.23
CA LEU A 6 1.98 17.27 -14.62
C LEU A 6 1.60 17.29 -13.13
N ILE A 7 1.92 18.39 -12.45
CA ILE A 7 1.54 18.57 -11.05
C ILE A 7 0.01 18.61 -10.93
N ALA A 8 -0.67 19.33 -11.81
CA ALA A 8 -2.12 19.40 -11.79
C ALA A 8 -2.79 18.04 -12.03
N ALA A 9 -2.30 17.29 -13.02
CA ALA A 9 -2.80 15.94 -13.32
C ALA A 9 -2.57 15.00 -12.14
N PHE A 10 -1.39 15.07 -11.53
CA PHE A 10 -1.04 14.26 -10.39
C PHE A 10 -1.93 14.60 -9.19
N ARG A 11 -2.19 15.89 -8.95
CA ARG A 11 -3.05 16.33 -7.86
C ARG A 11 -4.50 15.84 -8.02
N ALA A 12 -5.03 15.85 -9.25
CA ALA A 12 -6.37 15.33 -9.52
C ALA A 12 -6.47 13.84 -9.19
N THR A 13 -5.45 13.05 -9.55
CA THR A 13 -5.36 11.63 -9.19
C THR A 13 -5.32 11.46 -7.68
N LEU A 14 -4.57 12.31 -6.99
CA LEU A 14 -4.45 12.24 -5.54
C LEU A 14 -5.73 12.64 -4.80
N GLU A 15 -6.53 13.50 -5.38
CA GLU A 15 -7.85 13.82 -4.83
C GLU A 15 -8.77 12.60 -4.87
N GLU A 16 -8.69 11.80 -5.94
CA GLU A 16 -9.41 10.53 -6.01
C GLU A 16 -8.92 9.56 -4.93
N VAL A 17 -7.62 9.52 -4.71
CA VAL A 17 -7.02 8.70 -3.66
C VAL A 17 -7.54 9.12 -2.29
N ALA A 18 -7.67 10.42 -2.03
CA ALA A 18 -8.15 10.94 -0.76
C ALA A 18 -9.60 10.56 -0.48
N SER A 19 -10.40 10.33 -1.51
CA SER A 19 -11.81 9.94 -1.35
C SER A 19 -12.01 8.42 -1.34
N ALA A 20 -10.96 7.64 -1.44
CA ALA A 20 -11.05 6.18 -1.45
C ALA A 20 -11.47 5.63 -0.09
N ASP A 21 -12.12 4.48 -0.08
CA ASP A 21 -12.46 3.77 1.15
C ASP A 21 -11.27 2.99 1.71
N LEU A 22 -10.30 2.70 0.87
CA LEU A 22 -9.09 1.97 1.25
C LEU A 22 -7.98 2.28 0.25
N LEU A 23 -6.76 2.47 0.73
CA LEU A 23 -5.58 2.64 -0.11
C LEU A 23 -4.73 1.38 -0.03
N ILE A 24 -4.27 0.90 -1.18
CA ILE A 24 -3.34 -0.22 -1.23
C ILE A 24 -2.05 0.27 -1.85
N HIS A 25 -0.98 0.30 -1.06
CA HIS A 25 0.34 0.67 -1.53
C HIS A 25 1.09 -0.61 -1.94
N VAL A 26 1.24 -0.82 -3.25
CA VAL A 26 1.96 -1.98 -3.78
C VAL A 26 3.45 -1.67 -3.82
N ARG A 27 4.24 -2.44 -3.07
CA ARG A 27 5.69 -2.24 -2.99
C ARG A 27 6.41 -3.35 -3.75
N ASP A 28 7.41 -2.96 -4.54
CA ASP A 28 8.31 -3.90 -5.22
C ASP A 28 9.43 -4.30 -4.26
N MET A 29 9.28 -5.45 -3.62
CA MET A 29 10.25 -5.90 -2.60
C MET A 29 11.54 -6.43 -3.20
N ALA A 30 11.59 -6.64 -4.52
CA ALA A 30 12.81 -7.05 -5.21
C ALA A 30 13.63 -5.86 -5.71
N HIS A 31 13.08 -4.64 -5.63
CA HIS A 31 13.78 -3.45 -6.12
C HIS A 31 14.86 -3.03 -5.11
N PRO A 32 16.09 -2.69 -5.59
CA PRO A 32 17.17 -2.29 -4.68
C PRO A 32 16.86 -1.00 -3.91
N ASP A 33 16.03 -0.11 -4.47
CA ASP A 33 15.67 1.16 -3.84
C ASP A 33 14.29 1.12 -3.18
N ARG A 34 13.84 -0.06 -2.77
CA ARG A 34 12.48 -0.23 -2.22
C ARG A 34 12.16 0.67 -1.03
N GLU A 35 13.14 0.93 -0.17
CA GLU A 35 12.93 1.80 0.98
C GLU A 35 12.77 3.26 0.56
N ALA A 36 13.58 3.73 -0.39
CA ALA A 36 13.46 5.07 -0.93
C ALA A 36 12.12 5.27 -1.66
N GLN A 37 11.68 4.26 -2.40
CA GLN A 37 10.37 4.31 -3.07
C GLN A 37 9.23 4.41 -2.06
N HIS A 38 9.30 3.62 -1.00
CA HIS A 38 8.30 3.65 0.07
C HIS A 38 8.25 5.02 0.73
N ASP A 39 9.42 5.58 1.08
CA ASP A 39 9.52 6.88 1.72
C ASP A 39 8.99 7.99 0.82
N GLY A 40 9.27 7.93 -0.47
CA GLY A 40 8.76 8.89 -1.44
C GLY A 40 7.25 8.91 -1.50
N VAL A 41 6.61 7.74 -1.57
CA VAL A 41 5.15 7.64 -1.57
C VAL A 41 4.58 8.14 -0.25
N HIS A 42 5.20 7.75 0.86
CA HIS A 42 4.77 8.18 2.19
C HIS A 42 4.83 9.71 2.33
N ASP A 43 5.91 10.34 1.85
CA ASP A 43 6.08 11.78 1.92
C ASP A 43 5.01 12.50 1.09
N VAL A 44 4.70 12.00 -0.10
CA VAL A 44 3.66 12.58 -0.95
C VAL A 44 2.30 12.50 -0.26
N LEU A 45 1.95 11.34 0.29
CA LEU A 45 0.68 11.16 1.00
C LEU A 45 0.60 12.06 2.23
N ALA A 46 1.68 12.19 2.97
CA ALA A 46 1.73 13.06 4.15
C ALA A 46 1.53 14.52 3.78
N SER A 47 2.11 14.96 2.65
CA SER A 47 1.97 16.36 2.20
C SER A 47 0.53 16.70 1.81
N LEU A 48 -0.29 15.69 1.54
CA LEU A 48 -1.71 15.86 1.21
C LEU A 48 -2.63 15.67 2.42
N GLY A 49 -2.07 15.48 3.61
CA GLY A 49 -2.85 15.23 4.81
C GLY A 49 -3.39 13.81 4.92
N LEU A 50 -2.94 12.89 4.08
CA LEU A 50 -3.44 11.52 4.06
C LEU A 50 -2.79 10.60 5.09
N GLY A 51 -1.86 11.11 5.87
CA GLY A 51 -1.30 10.38 7.00
C GLY A 51 -1.96 10.72 8.33
N GLU A 52 -2.94 11.59 8.32
CA GLU A 52 -3.60 12.11 9.52
C GLU A 52 -4.91 11.38 9.83
N GLU A 53 -5.45 11.66 11.00
CA GLU A 53 -6.75 11.14 11.41
C GLU A 53 -7.82 11.55 10.40
N GLY A 54 -8.68 10.61 10.02
CA GLY A 54 -9.70 10.84 9.01
C GLY A 54 -9.29 10.45 7.61
N ALA A 55 -8.02 10.16 7.39
CA ALA A 55 -7.53 9.65 6.10
C ALA A 55 -8.05 8.22 5.86
N PRO A 56 -8.13 7.77 4.60
CA PRO A 56 -8.52 6.38 4.32
C PRO A 56 -7.56 5.39 4.97
N PRO A 57 -8.04 4.23 5.39
CA PRO A 57 -7.15 3.17 5.87
C PRO A 57 -6.21 2.72 4.75
N ARG A 58 -5.04 2.23 5.12
CA ARG A 58 -4.01 1.87 4.15
C ARG A 58 -3.45 0.48 4.44
N LEU A 59 -3.35 -0.32 3.37
CA LEU A 59 -2.65 -1.59 3.39
C LEU A 59 -1.41 -1.49 2.50
N GLU A 60 -0.38 -2.24 2.84
CA GLU A 60 0.78 -2.41 1.96
C GLU A 60 0.78 -3.83 1.42
N ALA A 61 0.84 -3.96 0.10
CA ALA A 61 1.02 -5.25 -0.57
C ALA A 61 2.50 -5.35 -0.95
N TRP A 62 3.24 -6.23 -0.28
CA TRP A 62 4.66 -6.44 -0.54
C TRP A 62 4.81 -7.46 -1.65
N ASN A 63 4.93 -6.96 -2.87
CA ASN A 63 4.92 -7.77 -4.09
C ASN A 63 6.30 -8.26 -4.50
N LYS A 64 6.30 -9.24 -5.37
CA LYS A 64 7.47 -9.85 -6.00
C LYS A 64 8.24 -10.80 -5.09
N LEU A 65 7.54 -11.49 -4.21
CA LEU A 65 8.14 -12.53 -3.38
C LEU A 65 8.85 -13.61 -4.22
N ASP A 66 8.34 -13.86 -5.42
CA ASP A 66 8.89 -14.85 -6.34
C ASP A 66 10.32 -14.53 -6.80
N LEU A 67 10.72 -13.27 -6.73
CA LEU A 67 12.04 -12.83 -7.15
C LEU A 67 13.07 -12.80 -6.01
N LEU A 68 12.64 -13.04 -4.77
CA LEU A 68 13.54 -12.99 -3.62
C LEU A 68 14.24 -14.32 -3.41
N GLY A 69 15.53 -14.26 -3.03
CA GLY A 69 16.24 -15.44 -2.59
C GLY A 69 15.70 -15.96 -1.26
N ALA A 70 16.04 -17.19 -0.90
CA ALA A 70 15.46 -17.86 0.27
C ALA A 70 15.63 -17.05 1.57
N GLU A 71 16.81 -16.51 1.82
CA GLU A 71 17.09 -15.74 3.02
C GLU A 71 16.33 -14.42 3.06
N GLU A 72 16.34 -13.70 1.95
CA GLU A 72 15.62 -12.43 1.83
C GLU A 72 14.13 -12.62 1.97
N ARG A 73 13.59 -13.66 1.34
CA ARG A 73 12.19 -14.02 1.42
C ARG A 73 11.78 -14.27 2.88
N GLU A 74 12.60 -15.01 3.62
CA GLU A 74 12.33 -15.32 5.02
C GLU A 74 12.30 -14.05 5.87
N ARG A 75 13.24 -13.14 5.64
CA ARG A 75 13.28 -11.87 6.36
C ARG A 75 12.05 -11.01 6.07
N VAL A 76 11.64 -10.94 4.81
CA VAL A 76 10.46 -10.18 4.40
C VAL A 76 9.19 -10.76 5.03
N LEU A 77 9.03 -12.08 5.00
CA LEU A 77 7.87 -12.73 5.58
C LEU A 77 7.81 -12.54 7.09
N GLU A 78 8.96 -12.62 7.76
CA GLU A 78 9.03 -12.42 9.20
C GLU A 78 8.65 -10.99 9.58
N GLU A 79 9.15 -10.01 8.84
CA GLU A 79 8.82 -8.61 9.08
C GLU A 79 7.33 -8.34 8.84
N ALA A 80 6.77 -8.94 7.78
CA ALA A 80 5.35 -8.78 7.46
C ALA A 80 4.45 -9.36 8.57
N ARG A 81 4.85 -10.45 9.20
CA ARG A 81 4.08 -11.05 10.30
C ARG A 81 3.92 -10.13 11.49
N ARG A 82 4.84 -9.19 11.67
CA ARG A 82 4.82 -8.24 12.78
C ARG A 82 3.92 -7.04 12.53
N ARG A 83 3.36 -6.93 11.34
CA ARG A 83 2.57 -5.78 10.93
C ARG A 83 1.20 -6.23 10.46
N GLU A 84 0.16 -5.57 10.97
CA GLU A 84 -1.22 -5.89 10.61
C GLU A 84 -1.63 -5.30 9.26
N ASP A 85 -0.92 -4.26 8.82
CA ASP A 85 -1.25 -3.50 7.60
C ASP A 85 -0.47 -3.97 6.37
N VAL A 86 0.22 -5.10 6.46
CA VAL A 86 1.08 -5.59 5.39
C VAL A 86 0.69 -7.01 4.98
N VAL A 87 0.61 -7.24 3.67
CA VAL A 87 0.38 -8.58 3.12
C VAL A 87 1.46 -8.88 2.09
N PRO A 88 2.32 -9.89 2.31
CA PRO A 88 3.32 -10.27 1.33
C PRO A 88 2.67 -11.10 0.22
N ILE A 89 2.98 -10.78 -1.04
CA ILE A 89 2.34 -11.40 -2.19
C ILE A 89 3.32 -11.63 -3.34
N SER A 90 2.89 -12.46 -4.28
CA SER A 90 3.45 -12.52 -5.62
C SER A 90 2.30 -12.45 -6.62
N ALA A 91 2.17 -11.34 -7.31
CA ALA A 91 1.14 -11.19 -8.35
C ALA A 91 1.37 -12.17 -9.50
N LEU A 92 2.63 -12.55 -9.73
CA LEU A 92 2.98 -13.49 -10.79
C LEU A 92 2.51 -14.91 -10.47
N THR A 93 2.77 -15.40 -9.26
CA THR A 93 2.43 -16.78 -8.89
C THR A 93 1.08 -16.92 -8.22
N GLY A 94 0.51 -15.84 -7.73
CA GLY A 94 -0.74 -15.84 -6.98
C GLY A 94 -0.55 -16.02 -5.47
N GLU A 95 0.67 -16.18 -5.01
CA GLU A 95 0.94 -16.36 -3.58
C GLU A 95 0.45 -15.14 -2.79
N GLY A 96 -0.29 -15.38 -1.73
CA GLY A 96 -0.77 -14.32 -0.82
C GLY A 96 -1.96 -13.53 -1.31
N LEU A 97 -2.42 -13.73 -2.55
CA LEU A 97 -3.54 -12.95 -3.09
C LEU A 97 -4.85 -13.22 -2.37
N ASP A 98 -5.09 -14.44 -1.90
CA ASP A 98 -6.29 -14.75 -1.11
C ASP A 98 -6.28 -14.02 0.23
N GLN A 99 -5.12 -13.94 0.87
CA GLN A 99 -4.94 -13.18 2.10
C GLN A 99 -5.19 -11.70 1.86
N LEU A 100 -4.69 -11.16 0.75
CA LEU A 100 -4.90 -9.77 0.39
C LEU A 100 -6.39 -9.47 0.21
N ARG A 101 -7.11 -10.34 -0.50
CA ARG A 101 -8.56 -10.19 -0.70
C ARG A 101 -9.30 -10.17 0.63
N THR A 102 -8.93 -11.06 1.54
CA THR A 102 -9.55 -11.13 2.87
C THR A 102 -9.31 -9.83 3.66
N ARG A 103 -8.09 -9.32 3.63
CA ARG A 103 -7.75 -8.08 4.30
C ARG A 103 -8.50 -6.88 3.72
N ILE A 104 -8.62 -6.83 2.40
CA ILE A 104 -9.39 -5.78 1.72
C ILE A 104 -10.86 -5.83 2.16
N ALA A 105 -11.45 -7.03 2.14
CA ALA A 105 -12.84 -7.21 2.53
C ALA A 105 -13.07 -6.80 3.99
N ASP A 106 -12.16 -7.14 4.88
CA ASP A 106 -12.25 -6.79 6.28
C ASP A 106 -12.18 -5.27 6.49
N CYS A 107 -11.27 -4.60 5.78
CA CYS A 107 -11.15 -3.15 5.86
C CYS A 107 -12.41 -2.44 5.35
N LEU A 108 -12.98 -2.92 4.24
CA LEU A 108 -14.19 -2.32 3.67
C LEU A 108 -15.40 -2.55 4.55
N ARG A 109 -15.52 -3.71 5.18
CA ARG A 109 -16.61 -3.98 6.12
C ARG A 109 -16.54 -3.07 7.34
N SER A 110 -15.34 -2.84 7.86
CA SER A 110 -15.14 -1.92 8.99
C SER A 110 -15.57 -0.51 8.61
N ASN A 111 -15.24 -0.05 7.41
CA ASN A 111 -15.64 1.26 6.93
C ASN A 111 -17.15 1.38 6.78
N GLU A 112 -17.80 0.36 6.23
CA GLU A 112 -19.25 0.33 6.11
C GLU A 112 -19.92 0.41 7.47
N THR A 113 -19.42 -0.34 8.44
CA THR A 113 -19.94 -0.32 9.80
C THR A 113 -19.82 1.07 10.40
N VAL A 114 -18.71 1.75 10.20
CA VAL A 114 -18.52 3.11 10.69
C VAL A 114 -19.46 4.09 10.02
N ARG A 115 -19.71 3.92 8.71
CA ARG A 115 -20.63 4.79 7.99
C ARG A 115 -22.07 4.73 8.48
N HIS A 116 -22.49 3.56 8.92
CA HIS A 116 -23.87 3.34 9.35
C HIS A 116 -24.12 3.78 10.80
N VAL A 117 -23.09 4.16 11.47
CA VAL A 117 -23.17 4.72 12.80
C VAL A 117 -23.31 6.24 12.73
#